data_6568a5b685a80ae47e5d31f3ca5bf4ef
#
_entry.id   6568a5b685a80ae47e5d31f3ca5bf4ef
#
_cell.length_a   1.000
_cell.length_b   1.000
_cell.length_c   1.000
_cell.angle_alpha   90.00
_cell.angle_beta   90.00
_cell.angle_gamma   90.00
#
_symmetry.space_group_name_H-M   'P 1'
#
loop_
_entity.id
_entity.type
_entity.pdbx_description
1 polymer ?
#
loop_
_entity_poly.entity_id
_entity_poly.type
_entity_poly.pdbx_seq_one_letter_code
_entity_poly.pdbx_strand_id
1 'polypeptide(L)'
;MTTGKMYYSSMDVDEYVFDRTAPISYDPNLYKLEFIPFSADKTPTIIATYGCHPESASFDWNQDESDPLKLDRKFTADFIWYTEKLLNSAGFNFIFIQGNVSTVSSSRGNSSDGLDGSAHYGCMRYGYEIGYLLLGMNLNTEERIALNAKTGDKLEIEKYKGQEEYSVWYEGLPTVKKEEVKPVLNIKSMQFTVQIENNLIALLGKTSIADNLVLKDNKGNYYTVSEVGYLEIGDNMKVYMSPGETFGELLFGGNGAKGFPMKTIREYTGEDIIIMDLMNDAAGYVANEANYVMAGYQYNELSGGFDSDTWCLISYGKHAGTTFIKNFYTVFDSVK
;
A
#
# COMPACT_ATOMS: atom_id res chain seq x y z
N MET A 1 -29.22 6.00 -4.57
CA MET A 1 -28.13 6.59 -3.76
C MET A 1 -28.44 6.26 -2.30
N THR A 2 -27.48 5.77 -1.53
CA THR A 2 -27.67 5.38 -0.12
C THR A 2 -27.06 6.45 0.77
N THR A 3 -27.82 6.91 1.78
CA THR A 3 -27.31 7.86 2.79
C THR A 3 -26.87 7.10 4.03
N GLY A 4 -25.90 7.64 4.76
CA GLY A 4 -25.33 6.99 5.94
C GLY A 4 -24.36 7.91 6.67
N LYS A 5 -23.64 7.35 7.63
CA LYS A 5 -22.52 7.97 8.32
C LYS A 5 -21.22 7.34 7.87
N MET A 6 -20.17 8.15 7.81
CA MET A 6 -18.80 7.69 7.56
C MET A 6 -17.94 7.94 8.79
N TYR A 7 -17.08 7.00 9.09
CA TYR A 7 -16.15 7.06 10.21
C TYR A 7 -14.73 6.79 9.75
N TYR A 8 -13.80 7.49 10.36
CA TYR A 8 -12.36 7.31 10.16
C TYR A 8 -11.71 6.70 11.40
N SER A 9 -10.73 5.84 11.17
CA SER A 9 -9.84 5.29 12.18
C SER A 9 -8.48 4.98 11.55
N SER A 10 -7.42 5.07 12.33
CA SER A 10 -6.09 4.60 11.94
C SER A 10 -5.43 3.87 13.10
N MET A 11 -4.64 2.86 12.79
CA MET A 11 -3.90 2.06 13.77
C MET A 11 -2.48 1.84 13.28
N ASP A 12 -1.51 2.06 14.16
CA ASP A 12 -0.13 1.65 13.93
C ASP A 12 -0.04 0.12 13.95
N VAL A 13 0.48 -0.44 12.88
CA VAL A 13 0.64 -1.88 12.66
C VAL A 13 2.07 -2.20 12.18
N ASP A 14 3.06 -1.50 12.71
CA ASP A 14 4.48 -1.60 12.37
C ASP A 14 5.00 -3.05 12.36
N GLU A 15 4.53 -3.88 13.27
CA GLU A 15 4.90 -5.29 13.33
C GLU A 15 4.46 -6.14 12.13
N TYR A 16 3.53 -5.62 11.30
CA TYR A 16 2.96 -6.32 10.14
C TYR A 16 3.66 -5.99 8.83
N VAL A 17 4.50 -4.97 8.80
CA VAL A 17 5.22 -4.52 7.61
C VAL A 17 6.69 -4.27 7.90
N PHE A 18 7.49 -4.26 6.86
CA PHE A 18 8.87 -3.79 6.92
C PHE A 18 9.29 -3.21 5.57
N ASP A 19 10.19 -2.25 5.62
CA ASP A 19 10.84 -1.71 4.44
C ASP A 19 12.08 -2.54 4.11
N ARG A 20 12.18 -3.00 2.87
CA ARG A 20 13.28 -3.85 2.39
C ARG A 20 14.53 -3.07 2.01
N THR A 21 14.43 -1.77 1.84
CA THR A 21 15.48 -0.94 1.23
C THR A 21 15.84 0.25 2.11
N ALA A 22 17.12 0.45 2.36
CA ALA A 22 17.60 1.65 3.06
C ALA A 22 17.54 2.89 2.14
N PRO A 23 17.22 4.08 2.68
CA PRO A 23 16.93 4.36 4.10
C PRO A 23 15.52 3.89 4.47
N ILE A 24 15.40 3.26 5.64
CA ILE A 24 14.10 2.77 6.13
C ILE A 24 13.15 3.94 6.35
N SER A 25 12.06 3.96 5.59
CA SER A 25 11.05 5.02 5.63
C SER A 25 9.74 4.54 5.01
N TYR A 26 8.74 4.27 5.83
CA TYR A 26 7.44 3.79 5.39
C TYR A 26 6.33 4.27 6.32
N ASP A 27 5.08 4.11 5.89
CA ASP A 27 3.90 4.38 6.70
C ASP A 27 3.42 3.08 7.38
N PRO A 28 3.59 2.93 8.70
CA PRO A 28 3.18 1.72 9.42
C PRO A 28 1.67 1.66 9.66
N ASN A 29 0.89 2.64 9.24
CA ASN A 29 -0.50 2.75 9.61
C ASN A 29 -1.44 1.99 8.66
N LEU A 30 -2.40 1.29 9.28
CA LEU A 30 -3.60 0.78 8.64
C LEU A 30 -4.72 1.80 8.80
N TYR A 31 -5.21 2.34 7.70
CA TYR A 31 -6.28 3.34 7.66
C TYR A 31 -7.61 2.72 7.29
N LYS A 32 -8.67 3.12 7.97
CA LYS A 32 -10.03 2.65 7.73
C LYS A 32 -11.01 3.80 7.59
N LEU A 33 -11.77 3.80 6.50
CA LEU A 33 -13.04 4.51 6.39
C LEU A 33 -14.16 3.49 6.44
N GLU A 34 -15.14 3.69 7.31
CA GLU A 34 -16.29 2.81 7.50
C GLU A 34 -17.58 3.58 7.22
N PHE A 35 -18.26 3.20 6.14
CA PHE A 35 -19.55 3.75 5.80
C PHE A 35 -20.67 2.87 6.36
N ILE A 36 -21.52 3.43 7.20
CA ILE A 36 -22.68 2.77 7.79
C ILE A 36 -23.96 3.40 7.20
N PRO A 37 -24.71 2.67 6.36
CA PRO A 37 -25.95 3.18 5.79
C PRO A 37 -27.03 3.37 6.87
N PHE A 38 -27.92 4.35 6.68
CA PHE A 38 -29.08 4.52 7.55
C PHE A 38 -30.13 3.42 7.36
N SER A 39 -30.18 2.83 6.18
CA SER A 39 -31.10 1.76 5.85
C SER A 39 -30.54 0.41 6.27
N ALA A 40 -31.26 -0.33 7.13
CA ALA A 40 -30.82 -1.61 7.67
C ALA A 40 -30.76 -2.75 6.62
N ASP A 41 -31.35 -2.55 5.43
CA ASP A 41 -31.28 -3.49 4.31
C ASP A 41 -30.02 -3.32 3.44
N LYS A 42 -29.19 -2.34 3.76
CA LYS A 42 -27.93 -2.06 3.04
C LYS A 42 -26.73 -2.49 3.84
N THR A 43 -25.80 -3.10 3.14
CA THR A 43 -24.55 -3.59 3.74
C THR A 43 -23.60 -2.41 4.00
N PRO A 44 -23.00 -2.29 5.21
CA PRO A 44 -21.95 -1.33 5.48
C PRO A 44 -20.71 -1.65 4.66
N THR A 45 -19.86 -0.64 4.43
CA THR A 45 -18.66 -0.77 3.60
C THR A 45 -17.44 -0.30 4.38
N ILE A 46 -16.39 -1.10 4.36
CA ILE A 46 -15.05 -0.72 4.84
C ILE A 46 -14.17 -0.42 3.62
N ILE A 47 -13.58 0.76 3.63
CA ILE A 47 -12.51 1.14 2.69
C ILE A 47 -11.24 1.19 3.51
N ALA A 48 -10.23 0.40 3.12
CA ALA A 48 -8.94 0.39 3.79
C ALA A 48 -7.83 0.84 2.86
N THR A 49 -6.86 1.57 3.41
CA THR A 49 -5.58 1.82 2.75
C THR A 49 -4.44 1.38 3.66
N TYR A 50 -3.44 0.75 3.07
CA TYR A 50 -2.35 0.11 3.77
C TYR A 50 -1.13 -0.02 2.87
N GLY A 51 0.05 0.34 3.40
CA GLY A 51 1.30 0.32 2.67
C GLY A 51 1.98 -1.04 2.74
N CYS A 52 1.61 -1.96 1.85
CA CYS A 52 2.22 -3.28 1.77
C CYS A 52 2.06 -3.86 0.36
N HIS A 53 3.13 -4.42 -0.20
CA HIS A 53 3.06 -5.18 -1.44
C HIS A 53 2.19 -6.42 -1.29
N PRO A 54 1.20 -6.65 -2.17
CA PRO A 54 0.43 -7.90 -2.20
C PRO A 54 1.24 -9.00 -2.91
N GLU A 55 2.34 -9.42 -2.27
CA GLU A 55 3.30 -10.42 -2.77
C GLU A 55 3.61 -11.50 -1.71
N SER A 56 2.73 -11.66 -0.71
CA SER A 56 2.91 -12.64 0.37
C SER A 56 2.80 -14.08 -0.10
N ALA A 57 2.09 -14.33 -1.21
CA ALA A 57 1.97 -15.63 -1.85
C ALA A 57 3.13 -15.90 -2.83
N SER A 58 4.37 -15.55 -2.47
CA SER A 58 5.54 -15.76 -3.31
C SER A 58 5.69 -17.24 -3.68
N PHE A 59 5.98 -17.50 -4.95
CA PHE A 59 6.15 -18.87 -5.45
C PHE A 59 7.49 -19.44 -4.98
N ASP A 60 7.45 -20.48 -4.17
CA ASP A 60 8.61 -21.35 -4.01
C ASP A 60 8.69 -22.28 -5.24
N TRP A 61 9.71 -22.07 -6.07
CA TRP A 61 9.98 -22.90 -7.25
C TRP A 61 10.31 -24.36 -6.90
N ASN A 62 10.60 -24.64 -5.61
CA ASN A 62 10.95 -25.93 -5.07
C ASN A 62 9.78 -26.66 -4.38
N GLN A 63 8.55 -26.17 -4.53
CA GLN A 63 7.41 -26.83 -3.90
C GLN A 63 7.22 -28.26 -4.41
N ASP A 64 7.02 -29.16 -3.45
CA ASP A 64 6.69 -30.55 -3.68
C ASP A 64 5.45 -30.67 -4.59
N GLU A 65 5.56 -31.44 -5.67
CA GLU A 65 4.45 -31.67 -6.60
C GLU A 65 3.22 -32.31 -5.95
N SER A 66 3.37 -32.87 -4.75
CA SER A 66 2.29 -33.44 -3.94
C SER A 66 1.52 -32.42 -3.09
N ASP A 67 1.92 -31.14 -3.05
CA ASP A 67 1.21 -30.12 -2.29
C ASP A 67 -0.17 -29.83 -2.93
N PRO A 68 -1.29 -30.15 -2.23
CA PRO A 68 -2.63 -29.92 -2.76
C PRO A 68 -2.95 -28.42 -2.95
N LEU A 69 -2.16 -27.54 -2.36
CA LEU A 69 -2.24 -26.08 -2.54
C LEU A 69 -1.29 -25.57 -3.63
N LYS A 70 -0.64 -26.46 -4.37
CA LYS A 70 0.16 -26.08 -5.53
C LYS A 70 -0.70 -25.23 -6.46
N LEU A 71 -0.49 -23.94 -6.38
CA LEU A 71 -1.17 -22.97 -7.23
C LEU A 71 -0.58 -23.13 -8.63
N ASP A 72 -1.31 -23.81 -9.51
CA ASP A 72 -1.07 -23.77 -10.95
C ASP A 72 -1.04 -22.31 -11.40
N ARG A 73 0.09 -21.64 -11.33
CA ARG A 73 0.38 -20.27 -11.85
C ARG A 73 -0.86 -19.40 -12.07
N LYS A 74 -1.76 -19.35 -11.07
CA LYS A 74 -2.99 -18.59 -11.11
C LYS A 74 -2.73 -17.17 -10.62
N PHE A 75 -3.40 -16.21 -11.22
CA PHE A 75 -3.46 -14.87 -10.66
C PHE A 75 -4.21 -14.93 -9.33
N THR A 76 -3.69 -14.23 -8.32
CA THR A 76 -4.32 -14.09 -7.01
C THR A 76 -4.32 -12.62 -6.60
N ALA A 77 -5.29 -12.20 -5.81
CA ALA A 77 -5.28 -10.91 -5.13
C ALA A 77 -4.50 -10.95 -3.81
N ASP A 78 -3.70 -12.01 -3.60
CA ASP A 78 -2.83 -12.18 -2.43
C ASP A 78 -3.60 -12.05 -1.10
N PHE A 79 -2.99 -11.45 -0.07
CA PHE A 79 -3.62 -11.27 1.25
C PHE A 79 -4.92 -10.48 1.19
N ILE A 80 -5.09 -9.58 0.22
CA ILE A 80 -6.28 -8.75 0.04
C ILE A 80 -7.54 -9.61 -0.14
N TRP A 81 -7.43 -10.73 -0.87
CA TRP A 81 -8.52 -11.68 -1.04
C TRP A 81 -9.01 -12.26 0.28
N TYR A 82 -8.10 -12.63 1.17
CA TYR A 82 -8.45 -13.21 2.47
C TYR A 82 -9.01 -12.16 3.42
N THR A 83 -8.50 -10.93 3.36
CA THR A 83 -9.07 -9.77 4.07
C THR A 83 -10.51 -9.54 3.64
N GLU A 84 -10.78 -9.51 2.33
CA GLU A 84 -12.13 -9.36 1.79
C GLU A 84 -13.05 -10.50 2.24
N LYS A 85 -12.60 -11.76 2.13
CA LYS A 85 -13.38 -12.94 2.55
C LYS A 85 -13.83 -12.84 4.00
N LEU A 86 -12.94 -12.41 4.90
CA LEU A 86 -13.27 -12.20 6.32
C LEU A 86 -14.29 -11.08 6.49
N LEU A 87 -14.06 -9.92 5.91
CA LEU A 87 -14.94 -8.77 6.06
C LEU A 87 -16.34 -9.05 5.49
N ASN A 88 -16.42 -9.72 4.35
CA ASN A 88 -17.69 -10.16 3.77
C ASN A 88 -18.43 -11.14 4.69
N SER A 89 -17.72 -12.09 5.33
CA SER A 89 -18.32 -13.01 6.30
C SER A 89 -18.86 -12.31 7.54
N ALA A 90 -18.22 -11.21 7.94
CA ALA A 90 -18.66 -10.34 9.04
C ALA A 90 -19.81 -9.39 8.64
N GLY A 91 -20.21 -9.36 7.37
CA GLY A 91 -21.34 -8.57 6.86
C GLY A 91 -20.94 -7.18 6.37
N PHE A 92 -19.72 -6.99 5.90
CA PHE A 92 -19.23 -5.75 5.29
C PHE A 92 -18.89 -5.95 3.82
N ASN A 93 -19.14 -4.94 2.99
CA ASN A 93 -18.44 -4.81 1.71
C ASN A 93 -17.01 -4.30 1.98
N PHE A 94 -16.09 -4.64 1.10
CA PHE A 94 -14.70 -4.23 1.23
C PHE A 94 -14.17 -3.56 -0.03
N ILE A 95 -13.39 -2.50 0.16
CA ILE A 95 -12.61 -1.82 -0.89
C ILE A 95 -11.20 -1.64 -0.34
N PHE A 96 -10.22 -2.12 -1.08
CA PHE A 96 -8.80 -1.88 -0.78
C PHE A 96 -8.24 -0.82 -1.72
N ILE A 97 -7.51 0.14 -1.16
CA ILE A 97 -6.74 1.14 -1.92
C ILE A 97 -5.29 1.00 -1.49
N GLN A 98 -4.40 0.84 -2.46
CA GLN A 98 -2.99 0.66 -2.19
C GLN A 98 -2.43 1.91 -1.49
N GLY A 99 -1.87 1.73 -0.31
CA GLY A 99 -1.12 2.76 0.42
C GLY A 99 0.31 2.89 -0.08
N ASN A 100 1.18 3.52 0.72
CA ASN A 100 2.60 3.66 0.43
C ASN A 100 3.26 2.29 0.28
N VAL A 101 3.43 1.83 -0.95
CA VAL A 101 3.86 0.46 -1.24
C VAL A 101 5.35 0.36 -1.50
N SER A 102 5.89 1.13 -2.42
CA SER A 102 7.30 1.17 -2.83
C SER A 102 8.12 -0.10 -2.51
N THR A 103 8.92 -0.09 -1.46
CA THR A 103 9.76 -1.22 -0.98
C THR A 103 9.18 -1.93 0.25
N VAL A 104 7.93 -1.65 0.60
CA VAL A 104 7.29 -2.18 1.81
C VAL A 104 6.67 -3.54 1.57
N SER A 105 7.03 -4.51 2.37
CA SER A 105 6.54 -5.89 2.30
C SER A 105 5.89 -6.34 3.61
N SER A 106 5.12 -7.43 3.53
CA SER A 106 4.55 -8.05 4.72
C SER A 106 5.64 -8.71 5.57
N SER A 107 5.61 -8.48 6.88
CA SER A 107 6.53 -9.12 7.83
C SER A 107 6.22 -10.59 8.08
N ARG A 108 5.02 -11.05 7.75
CA ARG A 108 4.50 -12.38 8.13
C ARG A 108 4.14 -13.29 6.95
N GLY A 109 4.33 -12.85 5.72
CA GLY A 109 4.01 -13.64 4.53
C GLY A 109 5.10 -14.62 4.09
N ASN A 110 6.29 -14.54 4.67
CA ASN A 110 7.40 -15.38 4.29
C ASN A 110 7.46 -16.67 5.13
N SER A 111 7.78 -17.77 4.49
CA SER A 111 7.97 -19.11 5.06
C SER A 111 8.99 -19.22 6.22
N SER A 112 9.58 -18.12 6.66
CA SER A 112 10.63 -18.08 7.70
C SER A 112 10.10 -18.13 9.14
N ASP A 113 8.80 -17.99 9.37
CA ASP A 113 8.22 -18.02 10.72
C ASP A 113 7.93 -19.45 11.24
N GLY A 114 8.51 -20.47 10.61
CA GLY A 114 8.44 -21.86 11.07
C GLY A 114 7.07 -22.54 10.91
N LEU A 115 6.12 -21.87 10.30
CA LEU A 115 4.83 -22.43 9.94
C LEU A 115 4.94 -23.09 8.57
N ASP A 116 5.17 -24.38 8.60
CA ASP A 116 5.06 -25.37 7.54
C ASP A 116 5.02 -24.88 6.06
N GLY A 117 6.04 -24.13 5.69
CA GLY A 117 6.60 -24.07 4.33
C GLY A 117 5.71 -23.63 3.16
N SER A 118 4.44 -23.30 3.35
CA SER A 118 3.60 -22.83 2.24
C SER A 118 3.41 -21.33 2.28
N ALA A 119 3.99 -20.65 1.32
CA ALA A 119 3.79 -19.21 1.10
C ALA A 119 2.29 -18.84 1.02
N HIS A 120 1.47 -19.74 0.52
CA HIS A 120 0.02 -19.57 0.44
C HIS A 120 -0.64 -19.50 1.82
N TYR A 121 -0.22 -20.35 2.77
CA TYR A 121 -0.74 -20.32 4.13
C TYR A 121 -0.36 -19.01 4.85
N GLY A 122 0.88 -18.58 4.71
CA GLY A 122 1.35 -17.27 5.23
C GLY A 122 0.53 -16.11 4.69
N CYS A 123 0.27 -16.09 3.40
CA CYS A 123 -0.57 -15.12 2.72
C CYS A 123 -2.03 -15.13 3.26
N MET A 124 -2.61 -16.31 3.41
CA MET A 124 -3.97 -16.49 3.96
C MET A 124 -4.04 -15.95 5.39
N ARG A 125 -3.11 -16.35 6.24
CA ARG A 125 -3.01 -15.92 7.63
C ARG A 125 -2.89 -14.40 7.73
N TYR A 126 -1.96 -13.82 6.97
CA TYR A 126 -1.73 -12.39 6.95
C TYR A 126 -2.99 -11.61 6.55
N GLY A 127 -3.67 -12.07 5.50
CA GLY A 127 -4.92 -11.44 5.06
C GLY A 127 -6.03 -11.48 6.10
N TYR A 128 -6.17 -12.59 6.81
CA TYR A 128 -7.12 -12.69 7.92
C TYR A 128 -6.72 -11.80 9.10
N GLU A 129 -5.44 -11.69 9.43
CA GLU A 129 -4.95 -10.78 10.48
C GLU A 129 -5.30 -9.33 10.16
N ILE A 130 -5.01 -8.86 8.95
CA ILE A 130 -5.39 -7.50 8.51
C ILE A 130 -6.92 -7.30 8.58
N GLY A 131 -7.70 -8.28 8.15
CA GLY A 131 -9.16 -8.22 8.23
C GLY A 131 -9.67 -8.12 9.69
N TYR A 132 -9.09 -8.86 10.60
CA TYR A 132 -9.44 -8.78 12.03
C TYR A 132 -9.01 -7.45 12.65
N LEU A 133 -7.85 -6.89 12.27
CA LEU A 133 -7.44 -5.56 12.70
C LEU A 133 -8.47 -4.51 12.26
N LEU A 134 -8.94 -4.57 11.00
CA LEU A 134 -9.97 -3.66 10.48
C LEU A 134 -11.32 -3.79 11.24
N LEU A 135 -11.73 -5.01 11.57
CA LEU A 135 -12.95 -5.23 12.36
C LEU A 135 -12.79 -4.82 13.81
N GLY A 136 -11.64 -5.13 14.39
CA GLY A 136 -11.40 -5.05 15.84
C GLY A 136 -10.79 -3.75 16.34
N MET A 137 -10.21 -2.89 15.49
CA MET A 137 -9.45 -1.72 15.95
C MET A 137 -10.23 -0.73 16.83
N ASN A 138 -11.55 -0.65 16.66
CA ASN A 138 -12.42 0.23 17.45
C ASN A 138 -13.12 -0.48 18.63
N LEU A 139 -12.88 -1.77 18.82
CA LEU A 139 -13.48 -2.59 19.84
C LEU A 139 -12.55 -2.73 21.06
N ASN A 140 -13.13 -2.91 22.25
CA ASN A 140 -12.36 -3.31 23.42
C ASN A 140 -12.00 -4.80 23.37
N THR A 141 -11.18 -5.28 24.30
CA THR A 141 -10.70 -6.67 24.31
C THR A 141 -11.83 -7.70 24.38
N GLU A 142 -12.87 -7.46 25.21
CA GLU A 142 -14.01 -8.39 25.36
C GLU A 142 -14.83 -8.46 24.06
N GLU A 143 -15.07 -7.31 23.43
CA GLU A 143 -15.77 -7.23 22.15
C GLU A 143 -15.00 -7.92 21.02
N ARG A 144 -13.65 -7.81 21.01
CA ARG A 144 -12.79 -8.51 20.04
C ARG A 144 -12.84 -10.02 20.21
N ILE A 145 -12.80 -10.52 21.46
CA ILE A 145 -12.93 -11.95 21.75
C ILE A 145 -14.29 -12.46 21.25
N ALA A 146 -15.37 -11.72 21.52
CA ALA A 146 -16.70 -12.08 21.06
C ALA A 146 -16.82 -12.03 19.52
N LEU A 147 -16.16 -11.08 18.87
CA LEU A 147 -16.09 -10.99 17.41
C LEU A 147 -15.34 -12.20 16.81
N ASN A 148 -14.20 -12.55 17.40
CA ASN A 148 -13.39 -13.69 16.93
C ASN A 148 -14.19 -15.00 17.01
N ALA A 149 -14.85 -15.28 18.14
CA ALA A 149 -15.72 -16.45 18.28
C ALA A 149 -16.83 -16.49 17.22
N LYS A 150 -17.46 -15.34 16.95
CA LYS A 150 -18.53 -15.22 15.96
C LYS A 150 -18.06 -15.39 14.51
N THR A 151 -16.89 -14.87 14.17
CA THR A 151 -16.34 -14.95 12.81
C THR A 151 -15.62 -16.27 12.58
N GLY A 152 -14.92 -16.80 13.56
CA GLY A 152 -14.26 -18.11 13.50
C GLY A 152 -15.24 -19.25 13.18
N ASP A 153 -16.45 -19.20 13.75
CA ASP A 153 -17.50 -20.19 13.45
C ASP A 153 -18.03 -20.12 12.00
N LYS A 154 -17.89 -18.98 11.34
CA LYS A 154 -18.39 -18.76 9.97
C LYS A 154 -17.32 -18.95 8.88
N LEU A 155 -16.06 -18.79 9.25
CA LEU A 155 -14.96 -19.06 8.35
C LEU A 155 -14.74 -20.58 8.36
N GLU A 156 -15.08 -21.25 7.28
CA GLU A 156 -14.45 -22.52 6.95
C GLU A 156 -12.96 -22.24 6.69
N ILE A 157 -12.23 -22.05 7.79
CA ILE A 157 -10.77 -21.99 7.72
C ILE A 157 -10.35 -23.38 7.33
N GLU A 158 -9.95 -23.54 6.08
CA GLU A 158 -9.38 -24.79 5.59
C GLU A 158 -8.23 -25.16 6.52
N LYS A 159 -8.40 -26.22 7.29
CA LYS A 159 -7.38 -26.75 8.18
C LYS A 159 -6.24 -27.23 7.30
N TYR A 160 -5.16 -26.47 7.26
CA TYR A 160 -3.99 -26.85 6.52
C TYR A 160 -3.09 -27.72 7.39
N LYS A 161 -2.79 -28.94 6.93
CA LYS A 161 -1.79 -29.89 7.51
C LYS A 161 -1.84 -30.02 9.05
N GLY A 162 -3.02 -30.11 9.64
CA GLY A 162 -3.15 -30.41 11.07
C GLY A 162 -2.87 -29.25 12.02
N GLN A 163 -2.77 -28.03 11.53
CA GLN A 163 -2.70 -26.86 12.37
C GLN A 163 -4.08 -26.59 13.01
N GLU A 164 -4.10 -26.63 14.32
CA GLU A 164 -5.26 -26.33 15.10
C GLU A 164 -5.44 -24.82 15.21
N GLU A 165 -6.65 -24.36 14.89
CA GLU A 165 -7.20 -23.02 15.14
C GLU A 165 -6.30 -21.81 14.86
N TYR A 166 -6.68 -21.06 13.86
CA TYR A 166 -6.20 -19.72 13.62
C TYR A 166 -6.83 -18.79 14.68
N SER A 167 -6.03 -18.35 15.65
CA SER A 167 -6.45 -17.32 16.61
C SER A 167 -5.72 -16.02 16.29
N VAL A 168 -6.48 -14.96 16.00
CA VAL A 168 -5.90 -13.62 15.96
C VAL A 168 -5.68 -13.14 17.37
N TRP A 169 -4.46 -12.78 17.65
CA TRP A 169 -4.06 -12.32 18.96
C TRP A 169 -4.39 -10.84 19.13
N TYR A 170 -5.38 -10.52 19.94
CA TYR A 170 -5.81 -9.14 20.20
C TYR A 170 -5.29 -8.56 21.51
N GLU A 171 -4.68 -9.36 22.36
CA GLU A 171 -4.13 -8.87 23.62
C GLU A 171 -3.02 -7.86 23.36
N GLY A 172 -3.14 -6.70 24.01
CA GLY A 172 -2.16 -5.62 23.87
C GLY A 172 -2.43 -4.61 22.76
N LEU A 173 -3.32 -4.89 21.81
CA LEU A 173 -3.66 -3.91 20.79
C LEU A 173 -4.48 -2.76 21.39
N PRO A 174 -4.12 -1.50 21.13
CA PRO A 174 -4.88 -0.35 21.62
C PRO A 174 -6.26 -0.29 20.95
N THR A 175 -7.27 0.16 21.70
CA THR A 175 -8.55 0.52 21.12
C THR A 175 -8.45 1.90 20.49
N VAL A 176 -8.63 1.96 19.18
CA VAL A 176 -8.55 3.20 18.41
C VAL A 176 -9.87 3.93 18.41
N LYS A 177 -9.83 5.24 18.54
CA LYS A 177 -11.02 6.08 18.46
C LYS A 177 -11.63 6.02 17.05
N LYS A 178 -12.93 5.86 17.00
CA LYS A 178 -13.75 5.97 15.78
C LYS A 178 -14.25 7.41 15.66
N GLU A 179 -13.84 8.13 14.63
CA GLU A 179 -14.18 9.53 14.42
C GLU A 179 -15.21 9.69 13.30
N GLU A 180 -16.31 10.39 13.55
CA GLU A 180 -17.29 10.67 12.51
C GLU A 180 -16.72 11.68 11.52
N VAL A 181 -16.76 11.32 10.24
CA VAL A 181 -16.24 12.15 9.13
C VAL A 181 -17.29 13.19 8.75
N LYS A 182 -16.90 14.46 8.69
CA LYS A 182 -17.75 15.52 8.16
C LYS A 182 -18.01 15.28 6.66
N PRO A 183 -19.20 15.63 6.15
CA PRO A 183 -19.55 15.43 4.75
C PRO A 183 -18.88 16.46 3.82
N VAL A 184 -17.57 16.57 3.90
CA VAL A 184 -16.71 17.44 3.08
C VAL A 184 -15.83 16.55 2.21
N LEU A 185 -15.80 16.82 0.92
CA LEU A 185 -14.94 16.13 -0.05
C LEU A 185 -14.26 17.20 -0.91
N ASN A 186 -12.95 17.32 -0.79
CA ASN A 186 -12.11 18.09 -1.67
C ASN A 186 -11.26 17.17 -2.51
N ILE A 187 -11.31 17.31 -3.81
CA ILE A 187 -10.48 16.53 -4.73
C ILE A 187 -9.95 17.43 -5.83
N LYS A 188 -8.69 17.35 -6.09
CA LYS A 188 -8.05 18.03 -7.21
C LYS A 188 -6.89 17.22 -7.74
N SER A 189 -6.77 17.16 -9.05
CA SER A 189 -5.63 16.58 -9.73
C SER A 189 -5.06 17.53 -10.77
N MET A 190 -3.85 17.25 -11.21
CA MET A 190 -3.15 18.01 -12.23
C MET A 190 -2.30 17.09 -13.08
N GLN A 191 -2.48 17.18 -14.39
CA GLN A 191 -1.60 16.53 -15.36
C GLN A 191 -0.39 17.41 -15.64
N PHE A 192 0.75 16.76 -15.83
CA PHE A 192 2.01 17.42 -16.15
C PHE A 192 2.91 16.50 -16.98
N THR A 193 3.93 17.07 -17.58
CA THR A 193 4.96 16.29 -18.26
C THR A 193 6.09 15.94 -17.30
N VAL A 194 6.55 14.70 -17.36
CA VAL A 194 7.73 14.21 -16.66
C VAL A 194 8.76 13.74 -17.65
N GLN A 195 10.03 14.12 -17.43
CA GLN A 195 11.12 13.67 -18.29
C GLN A 195 11.42 12.20 -18.03
N ILE A 196 11.57 11.42 -19.10
CA ILE A 196 12.00 10.04 -19.03
C ILE A 196 13.52 10.04 -19.22
N GLU A 197 14.26 9.92 -18.12
CA GLU A 197 15.72 9.84 -18.12
C GLU A 197 16.21 8.39 -18.26
N ASN A 198 15.32 7.43 -18.01
CA ASN A 198 15.58 6.01 -18.17
C ASN A 198 15.48 5.61 -19.65
N ASN A 199 16.63 5.32 -20.25
CA ASN A 199 16.70 4.94 -21.66
C ASN A 199 15.95 3.65 -21.99
N LEU A 200 15.83 2.73 -21.06
CA LEU A 200 15.07 1.49 -21.25
C LEU A 200 13.58 1.80 -21.39
N ILE A 201 13.03 2.61 -20.49
CA ILE A 201 11.62 3.05 -20.54
C ILE A 201 11.38 3.87 -21.81
N ALA A 202 12.30 4.79 -22.16
CA ALA A 202 12.20 5.57 -23.40
C ALA A 202 12.22 4.70 -24.66
N LEU A 203 12.98 3.61 -24.66
CA LEU A 203 13.02 2.65 -25.77
C LEU A 203 11.73 1.84 -25.84
N LEU A 204 11.27 1.28 -24.70
CA LEU A 204 10.04 0.48 -24.62
C LEU A 204 8.81 1.29 -25.03
N GLY A 205 8.71 2.54 -24.62
CA GLY A 205 7.60 3.43 -25.00
C GLY A 205 7.56 3.82 -26.47
N LYS A 206 8.63 3.58 -27.24
CA LYS A 206 8.65 3.73 -28.73
C LYS A 206 8.14 2.50 -29.45
N THR A 207 8.03 1.42 -28.74
CA THR A 207 7.52 0.13 -29.27
C THR A 207 6.08 -0.03 -28.81
N SER A 208 5.28 -0.79 -29.56
CA SER A 208 3.94 -1.14 -29.12
C SER A 208 3.88 -2.13 -27.94
N ILE A 209 5.02 -2.34 -27.26
CA ILE A 209 5.14 -3.23 -26.12
C ILE A 209 4.73 -2.52 -24.82
N ALA A 210 5.01 -1.21 -24.71
CA ALA A 210 4.55 -0.40 -23.58
C ALA A 210 3.53 0.63 -24.08
N ASP A 211 2.37 0.64 -23.45
CA ASP A 211 1.23 1.51 -23.80
C ASP A 211 1.40 2.96 -23.31
N ASN A 212 2.66 3.36 -23.05
CA ASN A 212 3.00 4.68 -22.54
C ASN A 212 3.18 5.69 -23.67
N LEU A 213 2.53 6.83 -23.55
CA LEU A 213 2.77 7.98 -24.44
C LEU A 213 4.17 8.51 -24.20
N VAL A 214 5.07 8.33 -25.17
CA VAL A 214 6.41 8.90 -25.13
C VAL A 214 6.53 10.02 -26.15
N LEU A 215 6.74 11.23 -25.66
CA LEU A 215 6.97 12.45 -26.41
C LEU A 215 8.47 12.71 -26.52
N LYS A 216 8.92 13.33 -27.63
CA LYS A 216 10.32 13.73 -27.84
C LYS A 216 10.40 15.21 -28.14
N ASP A 217 11.25 15.93 -27.44
CA ASP A 217 11.55 17.34 -27.73
C ASP A 217 12.58 17.49 -28.87
N ASN A 218 12.81 18.75 -29.29
CA ASN A 218 13.76 19.09 -30.34
C ASN A 218 15.24 18.88 -29.93
N LYS A 219 15.49 18.66 -28.63
CA LYS A 219 16.85 18.39 -28.09
C LYS A 219 17.13 16.90 -27.96
N GLY A 220 16.11 16.07 -28.20
CA GLY A 220 16.22 14.62 -28.11
C GLY A 220 15.82 14.02 -26.76
N ASN A 221 15.34 14.81 -25.82
CA ASN A 221 14.85 14.33 -24.54
C ASN A 221 13.47 13.69 -24.70
N TYR A 222 13.18 12.71 -23.86
CA TYR A 222 11.92 11.99 -23.85
C TYR A 222 11.08 12.40 -22.65
N TYR A 223 9.76 12.44 -22.84
CA TYR A 223 8.78 12.84 -21.82
C TYR A 223 7.55 11.93 -21.91
N THR A 224 6.86 11.81 -20.80
CA THR A 224 5.50 11.29 -20.75
C THR A 224 4.60 12.27 -20.02
N VAL A 225 3.30 12.04 -20.07
CA VAL A 225 2.31 12.77 -19.27
C VAL A 225 1.94 11.90 -18.09
N SER A 226 1.93 12.48 -16.92
CA SER A 226 1.46 11.81 -15.69
C SER A 226 0.56 12.76 -14.89
N GLU A 227 -0.01 12.28 -13.79
CA GLU A 227 -0.98 13.02 -13.00
C GLU A 227 -0.73 12.81 -11.50
N VAL A 228 -0.77 13.89 -10.72
CA VAL A 228 -0.80 13.81 -9.25
C VAL A 228 -2.08 14.45 -8.73
N GLY A 229 -2.53 14.05 -7.55
CA GLY A 229 -3.72 14.59 -6.96
C GLY A 229 -3.69 14.74 -5.46
N TYR A 230 -4.61 15.58 -4.99
CA TYR A 230 -4.96 15.74 -3.58
C TYR A 230 -6.40 15.31 -3.37
N LEU A 231 -6.63 14.55 -2.32
CA LEU A 231 -7.95 14.15 -1.87
C LEU A 231 -8.07 14.43 -0.38
N GLU A 232 -9.17 15.05 0.03
CA GLU A 232 -9.51 15.26 1.42
C GLU A 232 -10.93 14.76 1.68
N ILE A 233 -11.06 13.91 2.68
CA ILE A 233 -12.34 13.34 3.11
C ILE A 233 -12.58 13.77 4.56
N GLY A 234 -13.50 14.70 4.75
CA GLY A 234 -13.71 15.40 6.01
C GLY A 234 -12.47 16.20 6.42
N ASP A 235 -12.28 16.36 7.72
CA ASP A 235 -11.03 16.92 8.28
C ASP A 235 -10.03 15.81 8.66
N ASN A 236 -10.40 14.54 8.44
CA ASN A 236 -9.75 13.39 9.02
C ASN A 236 -8.72 12.75 8.09
N MET A 237 -8.98 12.72 6.78
CA MET A 237 -8.15 12.00 5.83
C MET A 237 -7.71 12.93 4.70
N LYS A 238 -6.41 13.20 4.64
CA LYS A 238 -5.76 14.01 3.62
C LYS A 238 -4.75 13.15 2.88
N VAL A 239 -4.82 13.12 1.56
CA VAL A 239 -4.15 12.12 0.74
C VAL A 239 -3.38 12.79 -0.40
N TYR A 240 -2.15 12.34 -0.59
CA TYR A 240 -1.42 12.46 -1.84
C TYR A 240 -1.77 11.26 -2.72
N MET A 241 -2.45 11.51 -3.83
CA MET A 241 -2.69 10.50 -4.86
C MET A 241 -1.47 10.44 -5.78
N SER A 242 -0.67 9.41 -5.59
CA SER A 242 0.57 9.19 -6.34
C SER A 242 0.33 8.32 -7.57
N PRO A 243 0.89 8.68 -8.74
CA PRO A 243 0.76 7.88 -9.94
C PRO A 243 1.71 6.67 -9.99
N GLY A 244 2.56 6.50 -8.97
CA GLY A 244 3.53 5.41 -8.92
C GLY A 244 3.71 4.86 -7.52
N GLU A 245 4.74 4.07 -7.34
CA GLU A 245 5.16 3.51 -6.06
C GLU A 245 6.12 4.49 -5.38
N THR A 246 5.56 5.36 -4.52
CA THR A 246 6.31 6.45 -3.89
C THR A 246 7.08 5.96 -2.67
N PHE A 247 8.36 6.26 -2.63
CA PHE A 247 9.20 5.95 -1.46
C PHE A 247 8.79 6.80 -0.27
N GLY A 248 8.69 6.17 0.91
CA GLY A 248 8.26 6.83 2.15
C GLY A 248 9.13 8.01 2.56
N GLU A 249 10.40 8.02 2.18
CA GLU A 249 11.32 9.13 2.41
C GLU A 249 10.86 10.47 1.78
N LEU A 250 10.08 10.42 0.71
CA LEU A 250 9.49 11.61 0.08
C LEU A 250 8.29 12.16 0.88
N LEU A 251 7.72 11.33 1.74
CA LEU A 251 6.58 11.70 2.59
C LEU A 251 7.02 12.25 3.94
N PHE A 252 7.89 11.52 4.67
CA PHE A 252 8.08 11.74 6.11
C PHE A 252 9.16 12.76 6.46
N GLY A 253 10.21 12.87 5.67
CA GLY A 253 11.39 13.66 6.03
C GLY A 253 12.35 12.95 6.98
N GLY A 254 13.15 13.73 7.71
CA GLY A 254 14.15 13.22 8.64
C GLY A 254 15.36 12.56 7.96
N ASN A 255 15.92 11.54 8.59
CA ASN A 255 17.12 10.86 8.06
C ASN A 255 16.83 10.11 6.75
N GLY A 256 15.60 9.63 6.57
CA GLY A 256 15.16 8.96 5.33
C GLY A 256 15.18 9.88 4.11
N ALA A 257 14.95 11.18 4.30
CA ALA A 257 14.97 12.17 3.22
C ALA A 257 16.36 12.75 2.91
N LYS A 258 17.42 12.20 3.48
CA LYS A 258 18.78 12.70 3.27
C LYS A 258 19.13 12.73 1.78
N GLY A 259 19.52 13.92 1.29
CA GLY A 259 19.84 14.13 -0.11
C GLY A 259 18.63 14.43 -1.01
N PHE A 260 17.41 14.42 -0.49
CA PHE A 260 16.27 14.96 -1.22
C PHE A 260 16.36 16.49 -1.29
N PRO A 261 16.28 17.10 -2.49
CA PRO A 261 16.63 18.53 -2.67
C PRO A 261 15.50 19.49 -2.25
N MET A 262 14.38 18.96 -1.76
CA MET A 262 13.19 19.73 -1.39
C MET A 262 12.74 19.34 0.01
N LYS A 263 11.76 20.07 0.56
CA LYS A 263 10.99 19.57 1.69
C LYS A 263 10.22 18.31 1.29
N THR A 264 10.01 17.42 2.22
CA THR A 264 9.11 16.29 1.98
C THR A 264 7.64 16.72 2.04
N ILE A 265 6.72 15.84 1.70
CA ILE A 265 5.29 16.18 1.66
C ILE A 265 4.81 16.68 3.02
N ARG A 266 5.10 15.96 4.11
CA ARG A 266 4.67 16.37 5.47
C ARG A 266 5.37 17.64 5.96
N GLU A 267 6.65 17.83 5.64
CA GLU A 267 7.38 19.07 5.97
C GLU A 267 6.84 20.29 5.21
N TYR A 268 6.40 20.11 3.97
CA TYR A 268 5.85 21.20 3.16
C TYR A 268 4.43 21.55 3.57
N THR A 269 3.58 20.55 3.70
CA THR A 269 2.16 20.75 3.97
C THR A 269 1.88 21.11 5.42
N GLY A 270 2.72 20.65 6.35
CA GLY A 270 2.46 20.72 7.79
C GLY A 270 1.27 19.87 8.23
N GLU A 271 0.85 18.90 7.39
CA GLU A 271 -0.32 18.07 7.57
C GLU A 271 0.09 16.59 7.61
N ASP A 272 -0.74 15.76 8.24
CA ASP A 272 -0.56 14.32 8.26
C ASP A 272 -1.10 13.69 6.97
N ILE A 273 -0.37 13.92 5.88
CA ILE A 273 -0.74 13.41 4.56
C ILE A 273 -0.46 11.91 4.47
N ILE A 274 -1.42 11.18 3.94
CA ILE A 274 -1.32 9.76 3.60
C ILE A 274 -0.95 9.63 2.13
N ILE A 275 -0.13 8.65 1.75
CA ILE A 275 0.06 8.29 0.34
C ILE A 275 -0.94 7.21 -0.06
N MET A 276 -1.63 7.43 -1.18
CA MET A 276 -2.26 6.37 -1.97
C MET A 276 -1.49 6.23 -3.26
N ASP A 277 -0.80 5.10 -3.41
CA ASP A 277 0.02 4.81 -4.57
C ASP A 277 -0.81 4.21 -5.72
N LEU A 278 -0.23 4.22 -6.94
CA LEU A 278 -0.82 3.66 -8.15
C LEU A 278 -2.19 4.27 -8.52
N MET A 279 -2.37 5.54 -8.18
CA MET A 279 -3.58 6.29 -8.47
C MET A 279 -3.43 7.04 -9.79
N ASN A 280 -4.41 6.86 -10.69
CA ASN A 280 -4.54 7.54 -11.99
C ASN A 280 -3.49 7.17 -13.05
N ASP A 281 -2.37 6.54 -12.69
CA ASP A 281 -1.29 6.14 -13.61
C ASP A 281 -0.46 4.99 -13.00
N ALA A 282 0.49 4.48 -13.76
CA ALA A 282 1.46 3.45 -13.35
C ALA A 282 2.89 3.90 -13.69
N ALA A 283 3.34 4.95 -13.02
CA ALA A 283 4.62 5.59 -13.28
C ALA A 283 5.86 4.78 -12.83
N GLY A 284 5.65 3.59 -12.26
CA GLY A 284 6.71 2.81 -11.64
C GLY A 284 7.19 3.44 -10.34
N TYR A 285 8.45 3.23 -9.98
CA TYR A 285 8.99 3.71 -8.72
C TYR A 285 9.31 5.20 -8.72
N VAL A 286 8.89 5.89 -7.65
CA VAL A 286 9.09 7.32 -7.42
C VAL A 286 10.01 7.49 -6.21
N ALA A 287 11.31 7.56 -6.46
CA ALA A 287 12.35 7.56 -5.44
C ALA A 287 13.01 8.93 -5.25
N ASN A 288 13.76 9.07 -4.15
CA ASN A 288 14.65 10.19 -3.90
C ASN A 288 15.84 10.17 -4.89
N GLU A 289 16.23 11.34 -5.37
CA GLU A 289 17.36 11.49 -6.28
C GLU A 289 18.68 10.91 -5.75
N ALA A 290 18.90 10.97 -4.42
CA ALA A 290 20.09 10.44 -3.78
C ALA A 290 20.16 8.91 -3.80
N ASN A 291 19.01 8.25 -3.86
CA ASN A 291 18.91 6.80 -3.86
C ASN A 291 18.79 6.20 -5.26
N TYR A 292 18.70 7.04 -6.30
CA TYR A 292 18.59 6.59 -7.67
C TYR A 292 19.93 6.15 -8.24
N VAL A 293 20.13 4.85 -8.40
CA VAL A 293 21.34 4.25 -8.99
C VAL A 293 21.00 3.43 -10.22
N MET A 294 21.37 3.92 -11.41
CA MET A 294 21.07 3.26 -12.70
C MET A 294 21.76 1.90 -12.90
N ALA A 295 22.78 1.57 -12.14
CA ALA A 295 23.69 0.46 -12.44
C ALA A 295 23.53 -0.78 -11.56
N GLY A 296 22.44 -0.89 -10.83
CA GLY A 296 21.98 -2.19 -10.39
C GLY A 296 22.54 -2.79 -9.11
N TYR A 297 23.44 -2.13 -8.37
CA TYR A 297 23.89 -2.64 -7.08
C TYR A 297 24.14 -1.50 -6.11
N GLN A 298 23.27 -1.34 -5.13
CA GLN A 298 23.49 -0.49 -3.98
C GLN A 298 23.96 -1.34 -2.80
N TYR A 299 25.00 -0.88 -2.10
CA TYR A 299 25.37 -1.52 -0.85
C TYR A 299 24.32 -1.16 0.21
N ASN A 300 23.63 -2.15 0.71
CA ASN A 300 22.67 -1.98 1.78
C ASN A 300 23.41 -2.12 3.11
N GLU A 301 23.56 -1.01 3.84
CA GLU A 301 24.23 -1.00 5.15
C GLU A 301 23.50 -1.84 6.22
N LEU A 302 22.19 -2.04 6.07
CA LEU A 302 21.39 -2.82 7.02
C LEU A 302 21.55 -4.32 6.80
N SER A 303 21.57 -4.78 5.56
CA SER A 303 21.79 -6.19 5.23
C SER A 303 23.26 -6.58 5.22
N GLY A 304 24.16 -5.59 5.14
CA GLY A 304 25.60 -5.81 4.98
C GLY A 304 25.97 -6.41 3.62
N GLY A 305 25.10 -6.26 2.61
CA GLY A 305 25.25 -6.83 1.28
C GLY A 305 24.93 -5.82 0.16
N PHE A 306 25.08 -6.27 -1.08
CA PHE A 306 24.64 -5.52 -2.25
C PHE A 306 23.26 -6.02 -2.67
N ASP A 307 22.27 -5.14 -2.65
CA ASP A 307 20.97 -5.41 -3.21
C ASP A 307 20.93 -5.02 -4.70
N SER A 308 20.34 -5.88 -5.52
CA SER A 308 20.09 -5.54 -6.92
C SER A 308 18.84 -4.66 -6.99
N ASP A 309 19.03 -3.35 -7.06
CA ASP A 309 17.92 -2.42 -7.16
C ASP A 309 17.29 -2.45 -8.55
N THR A 310 16.40 -3.42 -8.75
CA THR A 310 15.61 -3.52 -9.98
C THR A 310 14.61 -2.38 -10.13
N TRP A 311 14.25 -1.70 -9.05
CA TRP A 311 13.31 -0.58 -9.06
C TRP A 311 13.76 0.58 -9.96
N CYS A 312 15.06 0.87 -10.05
CA CYS A 312 15.59 1.88 -10.97
C CYS A 312 15.25 1.58 -12.43
N LEU A 313 15.10 0.30 -12.80
CA LEU A 313 14.80 -0.11 -14.17
C LEU A 313 13.39 0.25 -14.61
N ILE A 314 12.47 0.36 -13.66
CA ILE A 314 11.06 0.67 -13.93
C ILE A 314 10.64 2.04 -13.39
N SER A 315 11.59 2.92 -13.09
CA SER A 315 11.37 4.33 -12.76
C SER A 315 11.61 5.21 -14.00
N TYR A 316 10.89 6.32 -14.12
CA TYR A 316 11.12 7.30 -15.19
C TYR A 316 12.52 7.94 -15.14
N GLY A 317 13.13 8.00 -13.97
CA GLY A 317 14.49 8.50 -13.82
C GLY A 317 14.74 9.21 -12.50
N LYS A 318 15.97 9.67 -12.38
CA LYS A 318 16.51 10.27 -11.15
C LYS A 318 15.66 11.44 -10.62
N HIS A 319 15.15 12.29 -11.50
CA HIS A 319 14.41 13.51 -11.12
C HIS A 319 12.87 13.30 -11.11
N ALA A 320 12.40 12.07 -11.29
CA ALA A 320 10.98 11.79 -11.28
C ALA A 320 10.35 12.14 -9.93
N GLY A 321 10.94 11.72 -8.81
CA GLY A 321 10.44 12.01 -7.46
C GLY A 321 10.29 13.50 -7.20
N THR A 322 11.34 14.29 -7.47
CA THR A 322 11.31 15.75 -7.33
C THR A 322 10.21 16.38 -8.19
N THR A 323 10.03 15.87 -9.42
CA THR A 323 9.01 16.38 -10.35
C THR A 323 7.61 16.11 -9.82
N PHE A 324 7.32 14.89 -9.37
CA PHE A 324 6.02 14.53 -8.82
C PHE A 324 5.68 15.33 -7.57
N ILE A 325 6.61 15.41 -6.62
CA ILE A 325 6.38 16.14 -5.36
C ILE A 325 6.17 17.64 -5.59
N LYS A 326 6.94 18.25 -6.49
CA LYS A 326 6.76 19.68 -6.87
C LYS A 326 5.37 19.94 -7.47
N ASN A 327 4.89 19.06 -8.33
CA ASN A 327 3.56 19.19 -8.92
C ASN A 327 2.46 18.95 -7.88
N PHE A 328 2.67 18.03 -6.95
CA PHE A 328 1.76 17.87 -5.81
C PHE A 328 1.67 19.15 -4.96
N TYR A 329 2.77 19.84 -4.69
CA TYR A 329 2.71 21.13 -3.95
C TYR A 329 1.85 22.16 -4.68
N THR A 330 1.94 22.22 -6.02
CA THR A 330 1.08 23.10 -6.81
C THR A 330 -0.40 22.76 -6.67
N VAL A 331 -0.73 21.46 -6.66
CA VAL A 331 -2.11 21.00 -6.42
C VAL A 331 -2.56 21.39 -5.01
N PHE A 332 -1.75 21.06 -4.00
CA PHE A 332 -2.05 21.33 -2.59
C PHE A 332 -2.28 22.83 -2.32
N ASP A 333 -1.40 23.70 -2.80
CA ASP A 333 -1.55 25.15 -2.63
C ASP A 333 -2.80 25.72 -3.31
N SER A 334 -3.29 25.05 -4.34
CA SER A 334 -4.47 25.48 -5.07
C SER A 334 -5.80 25.12 -4.40
N VAL A 335 -5.78 24.26 -3.36
CA VAL A 335 -6.97 23.87 -2.60
C VAL A 335 -7.03 24.48 -1.20
N LYS A 336 -5.95 25.16 -0.78
CA LYS A 336 -5.90 26.02 0.43
C LYS A 336 -6.40 27.40 0.12
#